data_60c5b1147d15407139df4765a169066f
#
_entry.id   60c5b1147d15407139df4765a169066f
#
_cell.length_a   1.000
_cell.length_b   1.000
_cell.length_c   1.000
_cell.angle_alpha   90.00
_cell.angle_beta   90.00
_cell.angle_gamma   90.00
#
_symmetry.space_group_name_H-M   'P 1'
#
loop_
_entity.id
_entity.type
_entity.pdbx_description
1 polymer ?
#
loop_
_entity_poly.entity_id
_entity_poly.type
_entity_poly.pdbx_seq_one_letter_code
_entity_poly.pdbx_strand_id
1 'polypeptide(L)'
;MSTSTIAKTASDTANETSTGRTASAPASAAHLTDADLERFGAELDAIRASVIDDLGESDARYIRRVIAVQRGLEVGGRGLLLVSLFPPAWVAGTGALAVAKILENMEIGHNVLHGQWDWMGDPEIHSSTWEWDFAPTAKGWKHSHNYVHHTFTNVLGKDRDLGYAVMRIDPEQPWKPIYLLQPIYNIGLALGFEYGIAIYDIELEKVAAGTKPWSVAKTELAGLWRKVSGQLVKDYLAFPLLSGLAAPTTLLGNLVANVTRNVWSHAVIFCGHFPSGAETFTEDQLEGETRGQWYLRQLLGSSNLDGPPLMHIMTGNLSHQIEHHLFPDLPSNRYAEVAPKIREVCERYQLPYTSGPLYQQYADVLATIARLALPGGGPKP
;
A
#
# COMPACT_ATOMS: atom_id res chain seq x y z
N MET A 1 -22.82 11.03 -0.52
CA MET A 1 -22.47 12.43 -0.26
C MET A 1 -21.34 12.51 0.76
N SER A 2 -20.12 12.12 0.44
CA SER A 2 -18.95 12.33 1.34
C SER A 2 -17.58 12.06 0.70
N THR A 3 -17.43 12.18 -0.61
CA THR A 3 -16.12 12.04 -1.28
C THR A 3 -15.41 13.40 -1.44
N SER A 4 -16.06 14.50 -1.12
CA SER A 4 -15.52 15.86 -1.26
C SER A 4 -14.75 16.36 -0.03
N THR A 5 -14.78 15.65 1.11
CA THR A 5 -14.31 16.23 2.38
C THR A 5 -12.82 16.01 2.63
N ILE A 6 -12.20 14.97 2.08
CA ILE A 6 -10.79 14.66 2.36
C ILE A 6 -9.85 15.60 1.57
N ALA A 7 -10.21 15.94 0.34
CA ALA A 7 -9.44 16.92 -0.46
C ALA A 7 -9.70 18.37 -0.05
N LYS A 8 -10.84 18.64 0.61
CA LYS A 8 -11.25 20.01 0.97
C LYS A 8 -10.60 20.53 2.25
N THR A 9 -10.22 19.65 3.17
CA THR A 9 -9.57 20.06 4.43
C THR A 9 -8.13 20.53 4.27
N ALA A 10 -7.46 20.15 3.17
CA ALA A 10 -6.13 20.66 2.88
C ALA A 10 -6.13 22.04 2.17
N SER A 11 -7.26 22.44 1.53
CA SER A 11 -7.33 23.69 0.77
C SER A 11 -7.91 24.88 1.54
N ASP A 12 -8.66 24.66 2.61
CA ASP A 12 -9.38 25.76 3.29
C ASP A 12 -8.58 26.44 4.41
N THR A 13 -7.34 25.98 4.72
CA THR A 13 -6.45 26.66 5.67
C THR A 13 -5.38 27.54 5.05
N ALA A 14 -5.33 27.67 3.72
CA ALA A 14 -4.29 28.40 3.01
C ALA A 14 -4.69 29.83 2.61
N ASN A 15 -5.34 30.59 3.49
CA ASN A 15 -5.57 32.01 3.22
C ASN A 15 -5.22 32.91 4.42
N GLU A 16 -3.99 32.79 4.91
CA GLU A 16 -3.33 33.84 5.68
C GLU A 16 -1.96 34.12 5.08
N THR A 17 -1.76 35.33 4.61
CA THR A 17 -0.55 35.88 4.04
C THR A 17 0.65 35.70 4.99
N SER A 18 1.46 34.66 4.74
CA SER A 18 2.79 34.50 5.32
C SER A 18 3.84 34.83 4.25
N THR A 19 4.52 35.92 4.45
CA THR A 19 5.70 36.31 3.68
C THR A 19 6.85 35.36 3.99
N GLY A 20 7.22 34.52 3.03
CA GLY A 20 8.57 34.07 2.78
C GLY A 20 9.18 33.02 3.68
N ARG A 21 9.00 31.79 3.30
CA ARG A 21 10.08 30.81 3.09
C ARG A 21 9.45 29.67 2.29
N THR A 22 9.65 29.68 0.99
CA THR A 22 9.30 28.51 0.17
C THR A 22 10.14 27.34 0.64
N ALA A 23 9.49 26.23 0.98
CA ALA A 23 10.16 24.97 1.26
C ALA A 23 11.18 24.68 0.17
N SER A 24 12.39 24.23 0.52
CA SER A 24 13.42 23.94 -0.47
C SER A 24 12.94 22.79 -1.36
N ALA A 25 12.85 23.05 -2.66
CA ALA A 25 12.47 22.03 -3.63
C ALA A 25 13.46 20.84 -3.57
N PRO A 26 13.01 19.59 -3.78
CA PRO A 26 13.88 18.44 -3.93
C PRO A 26 14.95 18.69 -5.00
N ALA A 27 16.15 18.09 -4.81
CA ALA A 27 17.26 18.33 -5.74
C ALA A 27 16.92 17.96 -7.19
N SER A 28 16.13 16.91 -7.40
CA SER A 28 15.64 16.46 -8.72
C SER A 28 14.68 17.44 -9.39
N ALA A 29 14.09 18.37 -8.65
CA ALA A 29 13.13 19.37 -9.13
C ALA A 29 13.59 20.82 -8.90
N ALA A 30 14.85 21.04 -8.49
CA ALA A 30 15.39 22.37 -8.18
C ALA A 30 15.39 23.35 -9.37
N HIS A 31 15.21 22.86 -10.58
CA HIS A 31 15.11 23.66 -11.82
C HIS A 31 13.70 24.21 -12.06
N LEU A 32 12.68 23.75 -11.35
CA LEU A 32 11.30 24.21 -11.53
C LEU A 32 11.03 25.47 -10.73
N THR A 33 10.30 26.40 -11.35
CA THR A 33 9.75 27.57 -10.67
C THR A 33 8.38 27.27 -10.04
N ASP A 34 7.92 28.16 -9.13
CA ASP A 34 6.56 28.03 -8.57
C ASP A 34 5.48 28.03 -9.66
N ALA A 35 5.66 28.83 -10.72
CA ALA A 35 4.76 28.84 -11.87
C ALA A 35 4.80 27.52 -12.68
N ASP A 36 5.95 26.82 -12.71
CA ASP A 36 6.05 25.50 -13.31
C ASP A 36 5.30 24.46 -12.48
N LEU A 37 5.44 24.51 -11.15
CA LEU A 37 4.76 23.63 -10.22
C LEU A 37 3.24 23.84 -10.23
N GLU A 38 2.78 25.09 -10.36
CA GLU A 38 1.34 25.37 -10.51
C GLU A 38 0.79 24.76 -11.82
N ARG A 39 1.50 24.95 -12.96
CA ARG A 39 1.11 24.33 -14.23
C ARG A 39 1.15 22.81 -14.19
N PHE A 40 2.21 22.25 -13.61
CA PHE A 40 2.34 20.79 -13.39
C PHE A 40 1.14 20.24 -12.61
N GLY A 41 0.78 20.89 -11.50
CA GLY A 41 -0.38 20.51 -10.70
C GLY A 41 -1.69 20.57 -11.51
N ALA A 42 -1.90 21.64 -12.27
CA ALA A 42 -3.08 21.80 -13.10
C ALA A 42 -3.19 20.76 -14.22
N GLU A 43 -2.07 20.37 -14.83
CA GLU A 43 -2.06 19.29 -15.84
C GLU A 43 -2.43 17.95 -15.25
N LEU A 44 -1.91 17.62 -14.07
CA LEU A 44 -2.26 16.37 -13.36
C LEU A 44 -3.72 16.37 -12.92
N ASP A 45 -4.25 17.48 -12.41
CA ASP A 45 -5.67 17.62 -12.09
C ASP A 45 -6.56 17.45 -13.32
N ALA A 46 -6.15 17.94 -14.49
CA ALA A 46 -6.87 17.77 -15.75
C ALA A 46 -6.87 16.29 -16.21
N ILE A 47 -5.74 15.57 -16.06
CA ILE A 47 -5.68 14.12 -16.35
C ILE A 47 -6.65 13.38 -15.42
N ARG A 48 -6.61 13.64 -14.10
CA ARG A 48 -7.53 13.03 -13.14
C ARG A 48 -8.98 13.30 -13.49
N ALA A 49 -9.34 14.55 -13.75
CA ALA A 49 -10.70 14.93 -14.10
C ALA A 49 -11.20 14.20 -15.35
N SER A 50 -10.37 14.07 -16.39
CA SER A 50 -10.73 13.36 -17.61
C SER A 50 -11.09 11.89 -17.39
N VAL A 51 -10.45 11.23 -16.40
CA VAL A 51 -10.76 9.84 -16.06
C VAL A 51 -12.05 9.76 -15.24
N ILE A 52 -12.24 10.67 -14.27
CA ILE A 52 -13.47 10.69 -13.45
C ILE A 52 -14.71 10.90 -14.34
N ASP A 53 -14.62 11.80 -15.31
CA ASP A 53 -15.73 12.09 -16.24
C ASP A 53 -16.06 10.92 -17.17
N ASP A 54 -15.09 9.98 -17.39
CA ASP A 54 -15.25 8.79 -18.25
C ASP A 54 -15.59 7.52 -17.46
N LEU A 55 -15.71 7.58 -16.12
CA LEU A 55 -16.05 6.41 -15.33
C LEU A 55 -17.45 5.88 -15.69
N GLY A 56 -17.53 4.54 -15.82
CA GLY A 56 -18.77 3.94 -16.25
C GLY A 56 -18.89 2.44 -16.01
N GLU A 57 -19.85 1.82 -16.70
CA GLU A 57 -20.19 0.41 -16.54
C GLU A 57 -19.03 -0.55 -16.85
N SER A 58 -18.05 -0.15 -17.66
CA SER A 58 -16.84 -0.95 -17.93
C SER A 58 -16.01 -1.15 -16.67
N ASP A 59 -15.87 -0.08 -15.88
CA ASP A 59 -15.12 -0.08 -14.63
C ASP A 59 -15.88 -0.87 -13.54
N ALA A 60 -17.20 -0.66 -13.45
CA ALA A 60 -18.05 -1.43 -12.55
C ALA A 60 -18.00 -2.94 -12.85
N ARG A 61 -18.00 -3.32 -14.14
CA ARG A 61 -17.85 -4.73 -14.53
C ARG A 61 -16.47 -5.29 -14.20
N TYR A 62 -15.43 -4.48 -14.30
CA TYR A 62 -14.07 -4.92 -13.93
C TYR A 62 -14.03 -5.39 -12.47
N ILE A 63 -14.37 -4.54 -11.52
CA ILE A 63 -14.27 -4.90 -10.11
C ILE A 63 -15.19 -6.06 -9.72
N ARG A 64 -16.42 -6.09 -10.23
CA ARG A 64 -17.35 -7.21 -10.00
C ARG A 64 -16.82 -8.53 -10.55
N ARG A 65 -16.12 -8.49 -11.70
CA ARG A 65 -15.48 -9.68 -12.28
C ARG A 65 -14.30 -10.14 -11.44
N VAL A 66 -13.44 -9.22 -10.95
CA VAL A 66 -12.32 -9.57 -10.06
C VAL A 66 -12.84 -10.20 -8.79
N ILE A 67 -13.88 -9.65 -8.16
CA ILE A 67 -14.53 -10.22 -6.97
C ILE A 67 -15.10 -11.62 -7.26
N ALA A 68 -15.75 -11.81 -8.40
CA ALA A 68 -16.31 -13.12 -8.78
C ALA A 68 -15.20 -14.16 -9.01
N VAL A 69 -14.10 -13.78 -9.65
CA VAL A 69 -12.94 -14.66 -9.86
C VAL A 69 -12.29 -15.01 -8.51
N GLN A 70 -12.08 -14.03 -7.64
CA GLN A 70 -11.52 -14.23 -6.31
C GLN A 70 -12.36 -15.23 -5.50
N ARG A 71 -13.68 -15.01 -5.42
CA ARG A 71 -14.62 -15.92 -4.72
C ARG A 71 -14.61 -17.33 -5.31
N GLY A 72 -14.58 -17.44 -6.64
CA GLY A 72 -14.48 -18.73 -7.34
C GLY A 72 -13.20 -19.48 -7.02
N LEU A 73 -12.05 -18.77 -7.01
CA LEU A 73 -10.75 -19.34 -6.63
C LEU A 73 -10.71 -19.76 -5.16
N GLU A 74 -11.30 -18.96 -4.27
CA GLU A 74 -11.35 -19.32 -2.85
C GLU A 74 -12.21 -20.57 -2.62
N VAL A 75 -13.42 -20.62 -3.14
CA VAL A 75 -14.31 -21.78 -3.01
C VAL A 75 -13.70 -23.03 -3.66
N GLY A 76 -13.19 -22.90 -4.89
CA GLY A 76 -12.53 -23.99 -5.61
C GLY A 76 -11.26 -24.47 -4.91
N GLY A 77 -10.42 -23.56 -4.45
CA GLY A 77 -9.21 -23.86 -3.69
C GLY A 77 -9.51 -24.61 -2.40
N ARG A 78 -10.51 -24.14 -1.64
CA ARG A 78 -10.97 -24.81 -0.42
C ARG A 78 -11.56 -26.19 -0.72
N GLY A 79 -12.35 -26.33 -1.79
CA GLY A 79 -12.88 -27.62 -2.23
C GLY A 79 -11.79 -28.63 -2.57
N LEU A 80 -10.75 -28.20 -3.30
CA LEU A 80 -9.60 -29.05 -3.63
C LEU A 80 -8.81 -29.46 -2.38
N LEU A 81 -8.68 -28.56 -1.40
CA LEU A 81 -7.99 -28.87 -0.15
C LEU A 81 -8.72 -29.93 0.69
N LEU A 82 -10.05 -30.13 0.54
CA LEU A 82 -10.75 -31.21 1.21
C LEU A 82 -10.24 -32.61 0.78
N VAL A 83 -9.68 -32.72 -0.43
CA VAL A 83 -9.12 -33.95 -0.98
C VAL A 83 -7.60 -33.86 -1.16
N SER A 84 -6.94 -33.04 -0.36
CA SER A 84 -5.51 -32.70 -0.45
C SER A 84 -4.53 -33.85 -0.10
N LEU A 85 -5.00 -35.01 0.30
CA LEU A 85 -4.19 -36.24 0.31
C LEU A 85 -3.74 -36.64 -1.10
N PHE A 86 -4.45 -36.18 -2.15
CA PHE A 86 -4.01 -36.29 -3.52
C PHE A 86 -3.12 -35.08 -3.89
N PRO A 87 -1.79 -35.27 -4.11
CA PRO A 87 -0.86 -34.17 -4.25
C PRO A 87 -1.22 -33.12 -5.32
N PRO A 88 -1.74 -33.49 -6.52
CA PRO A 88 -2.19 -32.49 -7.49
C PRO A 88 -3.32 -31.61 -6.96
N ALA A 89 -4.25 -32.13 -6.17
CA ALA A 89 -5.32 -31.35 -5.55
C ALA A 89 -4.76 -30.39 -4.50
N TRP A 90 -3.76 -30.84 -3.71
CA TRP A 90 -3.08 -29.96 -2.76
C TRP A 90 -2.37 -28.79 -3.44
N VAL A 91 -1.61 -29.05 -4.52
CA VAL A 91 -0.89 -28.00 -5.27
C VAL A 91 -1.89 -27.02 -5.90
N ALA A 92 -2.90 -27.51 -6.61
CA ALA A 92 -3.90 -26.68 -7.27
C ALA A 92 -4.76 -25.92 -6.26
N GLY A 93 -5.18 -26.57 -5.17
CA GLY A 93 -5.97 -25.94 -4.11
C GLY A 93 -5.22 -24.86 -3.36
N THR A 94 -3.97 -25.13 -2.98
CA THR A 94 -3.09 -24.14 -2.32
C THR A 94 -2.79 -22.95 -3.25
N GLY A 95 -2.48 -23.21 -4.52
CA GLY A 95 -2.22 -22.17 -5.51
C GLY A 95 -3.46 -21.28 -5.75
N ALA A 96 -4.62 -21.89 -5.95
CA ALA A 96 -5.88 -21.15 -6.11
C ALA A 96 -6.20 -20.29 -4.89
N LEU A 97 -6.02 -20.83 -3.68
CA LEU A 97 -6.25 -20.10 -2.45
C LEU A 97 -5.25 -18.96 -2.26
N ALA A 98 -3.97 -19.17 -2.60
CA ALA A 98 -2.95 -18.13 -2.54
C ALA A 98 -3.31 -16.95 -3.47
N VAL A 99 -3.69 -17.25 -4.73
CA VAL A 99 -4.13 -16.22 -5.69
C VAL A 99 -5.39 -15.50 -5.18
N ALA A 100 -6.38 -16.25 -4.66
CA ALA A 100 -7.59 -15.65 -4.09
C ALA A 100 -7.28 -14.67 -2.96
N LYS A 101 -6.37 -15.03 -2.04
CA LYS A 101 -5.96 -14.18 -0.92
C LYS A 101 -5.14 -12.96 -1.37
N ILE A 102 -4.32 -13.09 -2.40
CA ILE A 102 -3.60 -11.96 -2.99
C ILE A 102 -4.59 -10.98 -3.63
N LEU A 103 -5.53 -11.47 -4.43
CA LEU A 103 -6.56 -10.62 -5.07
C LEU A 103 -7.43 -9.91 -4.02
N GLU A 104 -7.85 -10.63 -2.97
CA GLU A 104 -8.62 -10.06 -1.87
C GLU A 104 -7.88 -8.92 -1.16
N ASN A 105 -6.59 -9.09 -0.91
CA ASN A 105 -5.80 -8.09 -0.22
C ASN A 105 -5.43 -6.91 -1.13
N MET A 106 -4.87 -7.20 -2.31
CA MET A 106 -4.24 -6.20 -3.18
C MET A 106 -5.26 -5.51 -4.09
N GLU A 107 -5.95 -6.25 -4.97
CA GLU A 107 -6.79 -5.64 -5.99
C GLU A 107 -8.18 -5.25 -5.46
N ILE A 108 -8.72 -6.01 -4.51
CA ILE A 108 -10.06 -5.73 -3.99
C ILE A 108 -9.99 -4.87 -2.74
N GLY A 109 -9.49 -5.41 -1.62
CA GLY A 109 -9.56 -4.77 -0.32
C GLY A 109 -8.86 -3.42 -0.28
N HIS A 110 -7.61 -3.37 -0.76
CA HIS A 110 -6.83 -2.13 -0.84
C HIS A 110 -7.60 -1.04 -1.60
N ASN A 111 -7.99 -1.33 -2.84
CA ASN A 111 -8.60 -0.36 -3.73
C ASN A 111 -10.03 0.03 -3.33
N VAL A 112 -10.83 -0.91 -2.82
CA VAL A 112 -12.16 -0.59 -2.27
C VAL A 112 -12.03 0.31 -1.04
N LEU A 113 -11.07 0.03 -0.15
CA LEU A 113 -10.86 0.84 1.06
C LEU A 113 -10.31 2.24 0.75
N HIS A 114 -9.66 2.45 -0.40
CA HIS A 114 -9.34 3.78 -0.93
C HIS A 114 -10.56 4.57 -1.43
N GLY A 115 -11.73 3.94 -1.55
CA GLY A 115 -12.93 4.58 -2.07
C GLY A 115 -12.99 4.66 -3.59
N GLN A 116 -12.11 3.95 -4.29
CA GLN A 116 -12.01 3.96 -5.76
C GLN A 116 -13.30 3.53 -6.47
N TRP A 117 -14.19 2.82 -5.77
CA TRP A 117 -15.44 2.28 -6.29
C TRP A 117 -16.70 2.92 -5.67
N ASP A 118 -16.53 3.90 -4.77
CA ASP A 118 -17.64 4.55 -4.06
C ASP A 118 -18.59 5.30 -4.99
N TRP A 119 -18.09 5.74 -6.16
CA TRP A 119 -18.88 6.41 -7.20
C TRP A 119 -20.04 5.54 -7.74
N MET A 120 -19.93 4.19 -7.64
CA MET A 120 -20.99 3.29 -8.08
C MET A 120 -22.23 3.34 -7.18
N GLY A 121 -22.14 3.85 -5.95
CA GLY A 121 -23.20 3.82 -4.96
C GLY A 121 -23.63 2.40 -4.55
N ASP A 122 -22.79 1.39 -4.79
CA ASP A 122 -23.06 -0.01 -4.48
C ASP A 122 -22.68 -0.29 -3.01
N PRO A 123 -23.64 -0.60 -2.11
CA PRO A 123 -23.34 -0.79 -0.70
C PRO A 123 -22.51 -2.05 -0.40
N GLU A 124 -22.40 -2.98 -1.34
CA GLU A 124 -21.59 -4.18 -1.20
C GLU A 124 -20.13 -3.94 -1.63
N ILE A 125 -19.88 -2.88 -2.43
CA ILE A 125 -18.52 -2.52 -2.92
C ILE A 125 -18.28 -1.05 -2.58
N HIS A 126 -18.15 -0.73 -1.28
CA HIS A 126 -18.03 0.64 -0.81
C HIS A 126 -17.04 0.74 0.34
N SER A 127 -16.21 1.77 0.38
CA SER A 127 -15.16 1.96 1.39
C SER A 127 -15.67 2.04 2.83
N SER A 128 -16.92 2.41 3.03
CA SER A 128 -17.53 2.51 4.37
C SER A 128 -18.08 1.19 4.92
N THR A 129 -18.33 0.21 4.06
CA THR A 129 -18.95 -1.08 4.41
C THR A 129 -18.03 -2.26 4.22
N TRP A 130 -17.00 -2.13 3.37
CA TRP A 130 -16.06 -3.21 3.09
C TRP A 130 -15.17 -3.54 4.29
N GLU A 131 -15.09 -4.84 4.59
CA GLU A 131 -14.11 -5.39 5.52
C GLU A 131 -13.40 -6.57 4.83
N TRP A 132 -12.09 -6.57 4.80
CA TRP A 132 -11.27 -7.51 4.05
C TRP A 132 -10.81 -8.73 4.86
N ASP A 133 -10.41 -9.81 4.17
CA ASP A 133 -9.81 -11.01 4.78
C ASP A 133 -8.29 -10.84 4.99
N PHE A 134 -7.91 -9.71 5.62
CA PHE A 134 -6.55 -9.37 6.01
C PHE A 134 -6.55 -8.95 7.48
N ALA A 135 -5.48 -9.18 8.24
CA ALA A 135 -5.51 -9.00 9.69
C ALA A 135 -5.85 -7.57 10.15
N PRO A 136 -5.32 -6.48 9.55
CA PRO A 136 -5.69 -5.12 9.93
C PRO A 136 -7.20 -4.89 9.80
N THR A 137 -7.79 -4.14 10.71
CA THR A 137 -9.18 -3.69 10.54
C THR A 137 -9.24 -2.62 9.44
N ALA A 138 -10.31 -2.63 8.64
CA ALA A 138 -10.51 -1.61 7.61
C ALA A 138 -10.41 -0.18 8.17
N LYS A 139 -10.93 0.05 9.38
CA LYS A 139 -10.86 1.35 10.06
C LYS A 139 -9.42 1.76 10.41
N GLY A 140 -8.64 0.84 11.00
CA GLY A 140 -7.24 1.10 11.39
C GLY A 140 -6.40 1.40 10.16
N TRP A 141 -6.49 0.53 9.16
CA TRP A 141 -5.75 0.66 7.92
C TRP A 141 -6.10 1.96 7.14
N LYS A 142 -7.37 2.34 7.06
CA LYS A 142 -7.74 3.63 6.44
C LYS A 142 -7.14 4.83 7.18
N HIS A 143 -6.94 4.75 8.48
CA HIS A 143 -6.28 5.82 9.21
C HIS A 143 -4.77 5.84 8.93
N SER A 144 -4.09 4.70 9.09
CA SER A 144 -2.63 4.63 8.91
C SER A 144 -2.22 4.83 7.45
N HIS A 145 -2.95 4.22 6.50
CA HIS A 145 -2.59 4.24 5.10
C HIS A 145 -3.23 5.40 4.32
N ASN A 146 -4.59 5.46 4.23
CA ASN A 146 -5.21 6.49 3.39
C ASN A 146 -5.01 7.91 3.94
N TYR A 147 -4.96 8.08 5.28
CA TYR A 147 -4.80 9.40 5.85
C TYR A 147 -3.32 9.72 6.14
N VAL A 148 -2.63 8.91 6.95
CA VAL A 148 -1.25 9.26 7.36
C VAL A 148 -0.29 9.10 6.18
N HIS A 149 -0.21 7.90 5.59
CA HIS A 149 0.75 7.61 4.54
C HIS A 149 0.53 8.46 3.27
N HIS A 150 -0.70 8.50 2.71
CA HIS A 150 -0.97 9.29 1.50
C HIS A 150 -0.87 10.81 1.72
N THR A 151 -1.09 11.30 2.95
CA THR A 151 -0.86 12.71 3.25
C THR A 151 0.62 13.04 3.35
N PHE A 152 1.39 12.15 3.98
CA PHE A 152 2.79 12.41 4.34
C PHE A 152 3.78 11.49 3.61
N THR A 153 3.43 10.97 2.46
CA THR A 153 4.24 9.99 1.71
C THR A 153 5.73 10.33 1.75
N ASN A 154 6.51 9.38 2.27
CA ASN A 154 7.96 9.44 2.41
C ASN A 154 8.51 10.63 3.22
N VAL A 155 7.71 11.28 4.07
CA VAL A 155 8.19 12.34 4.97
C VAL A 155 8.72 11.72 6.26
N LEU A 156 10.02 11.90 6.52
CA LEU A 156 10.70 11.41 7.72
C LEU A 156 10.01 11.93 9.00
N GLY A 157 9.68 11.02 9.89
CA GLY A 157 9.02 11.34 11.17
C GLY A 157 7.50 11.52 11.09
N LYS A 158 6.91 11.69 9.91
CA LYS A 158 5.45 11.77 9.70
C LYS A 158 4.88 10.50 9.08
N ASP A 159 5.47 10.05 7.97
CA ASP A 159 5.07 8.81 7.33
C ASP A 159 5.58 7.62 8.12
N ARG A 160 4.64 6.89 8.74
CA ARG A 160 4.97 5.72 9.54
C ARG A 160 5.17 4.48 8.68
N ASP A 161 4.66 4.46 7.44
CA ASP A 161 4.91 3.37 6.48
C ASP A 161 6.38 3.35 6.06
N LEU A 162 7.08 4.48 6.21
CA LEU A 162 8.51 4.59 6.00
C LEU A 162 9.29 3.71 7.01
N GLY A 163 9.63 2.47 6.58
CA GLY A 163 10.27 1.46 7.41
C GLY A 163 9.36 0.85 8.50
N TYR A 164 8.05 1.05 8.42
CA TYR A 164 7.04 0.53 9.36
C TYR A 164 7.35 0.81 10.82
N ALA A 165 7.89 2.00 11.09
CA ALA A 165 8.31 2.47 12.41
C ALA A 165 9.38 1.60 13.13
N VAL A 166 9.88 0.53 12.50
CA VAL A 166 10.85 -0.41 13.10
C VAL A 166 12.16 -0.55 12.32
N MET A 167 12.20 -0.12 11.06
CA MET A 167 13.40 -0.20 10.23
C MET A 167 13.97 1.18 9.92
N ARG A 168 15.28 1.25 9.81
CA ARG A 168 15.99 2.38 9.25
C ARG A 168 16.14 2.16 7.76
N ILE A 169 15.48 2.98 6.96
CA ILE A 169 15.45 2.89 5.49
C ILE A 169 16.01 4.14 4.82
N ASP A 170 16.32 5.16 5.61
CA ASP A 170 16.98 6.37 5.15
C ASP A 170 18.24 6.65 5.99
N PRO A 171 19.37 7.06 5.35
CA PRO A 171 20.61 7.37 6.06
C PRO A 171 20.48 8.54 7.05
N GLU A 172 19.54 9.48 6.84
CA GLU A 172 19.29 10.61 7.76
C GLU A 172 18.59 10.19 9.04
N GLN A 173 17.92 9.02 9.05
CA GLN A 173 17.35 8.49 10.28
C GLN A 173 18.48 8.13 11.29
N PRO A 174 18.40 8.60 12.55
CA PRO A 174 19.40 8.27 13.57
C PRO A 174 19.56 6.77 13.75
N TRP A 175 20.79 6.27 13.67
CA TRP A 175 21.07 4.86 13.86
C TRP A 175 20.83 4.42 15.32
N LYS A 176 20.26 3.22 15.48
CA LYS A 176 20.05 2.57 16.78
C LYS A 176 20.56 1.13 16.72
N PRO A 177 21.11 0.55 17.84
CA PRO A 177 21.64 -0.82 17.84
C PRO A 177 20.67 -1.91 17.38
N ILE A 178 19.36 -1.71 17.57
CA ILE A 178 18.32 -2.66 17.13
C ILE A 178 18.33 -2.86 15.61
N TYR A 179 18.78 -1.86 14.84
CA TYR A 179 18.82 -1.95 13.38
C TYR A 179 19.83 -2.99 12.85
N LEU A 180 20.82 -3.40 13.65
CA LEU A 180 21.69 -4.53 13.29
C LEU A 180 20.90 -5.81 12.97
N LEU A 181 19.74 -5.97 13.57
CA LEU A 181 18.86 -7.12 13.38
C LEU A 181 17.80 -6.91 12.29
N GLN A 182 17.75 -5.71 11.64
CA GLN A 182 16.67 -5.41 10.70
C GLN A 182 16.61 -6.35 9.48
N PRO A 183 17.69 -6.92 8.92
CA PRO A 183 17.57 -7.93 7.88
C PRO A 183 16.85 -9.20 8.37
N ILE A 184 17.00 -9.55 9.65
CA ILE A 184 16.38 -10.75 10.25
C ILE A 184 14.90 -10.50 10.54
N TYR A 185 14.56 -9.41 11.25
CA TYR A 185 13.15 -9.17 11.54
C TYR A 185 12.35 -8.72 10.32
N ASN A 186 13.02 -8.21 9.25
CA ASN A 186 12.37 -7.99 7.96
C ASN A 186 11.88 -9.29 7.32
N ILE A 187 12.65 -10.40 7.44
CA ILE A 187 12.17 -11.71 7.01
C ILE A 187 10.94 -12.12 7.81
N GLY A 188 10.97 -11.93 9.13
CA GLY A 188 9.81 -12.18 9.99
C GLY A 188 8.60 -11.34 9.59
N LEU A 189 8.82 -10.06 9.27
CA LEU A 189 7.78 -9.16 8.78
C LEU A 189 7.22 -9.64 7.42
N ALA A 190 8.06 -10.05 6.49
CA ALA A 190 7.59 -10.56 5.19
C ALA A 190 6.73 -11.82 5.34
N LEU A 191 7.11 -12.76 6.20
CA LEU A 191 6.35 -13.99 6.44
C LEU A 191 5.02 -13.74 7.17
N GLY A 192 4.98 -12.79 8.10
CA GLY A 192 3.82 -12.43 8.91
C GLY A 192 3.26 -11.05 8.61
N PHE A 193 3.35 -10.57 7.38
CA PHE A 193 3.10 -9.18 6.99
C PHE A 193 1.75 -8.65 7.49
N GLU A 194 0.68 -9.44 7.31
CA GLU A 194 -0.66 -9.05 7.78
C GLU A 194 -0.71 -8.74 9.28
N TYR A 195 -0.02 -9.54 10.10
CA TYR A 195 0.00 -9.34 11.56
C TYR A 195 0.92 -8.17 11.94
N GLY A 196 2.02 -7.99 11.21
CA GLY A 196 2.91 -6.85 11.37
C GLY A 196 2.19 -5.54 11.16
N ILE A 197 1.46 -5.40 10.04
CA ILE A 197 0.65 -4.22 9.74
C ILE A 197 -0.47 -4.03 10.76
N ALA A 198 -1.16 -5.11 11.15
CA ALA A 198 -2.24 -5.02 12.13
C ALA A 198 -1.79 -4.50 13.51
N ILE A 199 -0.58 -4.90 13.96
CA ILE A 199 0.01 -4.39 15.22
C ILE A 199 0.51 -2.95 15.02
N TYR A 200 1.11 -2.66 13.89
CA TYR A 200 1.56 -1.33 13.49
C TYR A 200 0.42 -0.28 13.55
N ASP A 201 -0.78 -0.64 13.06
CA ASP A 201 -1.95 0.25 13.09
C ASP A 201 -2.40 0.64 14.50
N ILE A 202 -2.03 -0.12 15.54
CA ILE A 202 -2.37 0.19 16.94
C ILE A 202 -1.54 1.35 17.49
N GLU A 203 -0.39 1.68 16.88
CA GLU A 203 0.50 2.78 17.30
C GLU A 203 0.97 2.66 18.77
N LEU A 204 1.43 1.47 19.16
CA LEU A 204 1.86 1.21 20.54
C LEU A 204 3.01 2.12 21.00
N GLU A 205 3.83 2.61 20.09
CA GLU A 205 4.87 3.59 20.39
C GLU A 205 4.29 4.93 20.88
N LYS A 206 3.13 5.36 20.36
CA LYS A 206 2.42 6.55 20.85
C LYS A 206 1.84 6.33 22.24
N VAL A 207 1.46 5.09 22.58
CA VAL A 207 1.04 4.74 23.92
C VAL A 207 2.24 4.80 24.89
N ALA A 208 3.37 4.26 24.48
CA ALA A 208 4.61 4.31 25.27
C ALA A 208 5.11 5.77 25.47
N ALA A 209 4.92 6.63 24.47
CA ALA A 209 5.24 8.06 24.54
C ALA A 209 4.19 8.88 25.32
N GLY A 210 3.07 8.29 25.75
CA GLY A 210 1.99 8.98 26.47
C GLY A 210 1.10 9.88 25.59
N THR A 211 1.24 9.85 24.29
CA THR A 211 0.46 10.66 23.33
C THR A 211 -0.83 9.97 22.86
N LYS A 212 -0.97 8.66 23.07
CA LYS A 212 -2.19 7.88 22.83
C LYS A 212 -2.64 7.22 24.14
N PRO A 213 -3.92 7.40 24.59
CA PRO A 213 -4.42 6.76 25.80
C PRO A 213 -4.46 5.23 25.66
N TRP A 214 -4.03 4.50 26.70
CA TRP A 214 -4.10 3.04 26.72
C TRP A 214 -5.52 2.48 26.53
N SER A 215 -6.55 3.19 27.01
CA SER A 215 -7.94 2.80 26.83
C SER A 215 -8.34 2.72 25.35
N VAL A 216 -7.82 3.60 24.50
CA VAL A 216 -8.04 3.59 23.04
C VAL A 216 -7.33 2.39 22.44
N ALA A 217 -6.02 2.21 22.69
CA ALA A 217 -5.24 1.09 22.18
C ALA A 217 -5.84 -0.27 22.61
N LYS A 218 -6.33 -0.38 23.85
CA LYS A 218 -7.01 -1.59 24.34
C LYS A 218 -8.28 -1.92 23.54
N THR A 219 -9.06 -0.91 23.16
CA THR A 219 -10.27 -1.09 22.34
C THR A 219 -9.91 -1.55 20.94
N GLU A 220 -8.87 -0.95 20.33
CA GLU A 220 -8.35 -1.34 19.01
C GLU A 220 -7.80 -2.76 19.03
N LEU A 221 -6.99 -3.13 20.05
CA LEU A 221 -6.48 -4.49 20.23
C LEU A 221 -7.62 -5.52 20.39
N ALA A 222 -8.68 -5.17 21.11
CA ALA A 222 -9.83 -6.07 21.26
C ALA A 222 -10.58 -6.26 19.91
N GLY A 223 -10.70 -5.21 19.12
CA GLY A 223 -11.26 -5.27 17.75
C GLY A 223 -10.40 -6.14 16.84
N LEU A 224 -9.09 -5.90 16.84
CA LEU A 224 -8.10 -6.68 16.10
C LEU A 224 -8.15 -8.17 16.50
N TRP A 225 -8.13 -8.47 17.79
CA TRP A 225 -8.19 -9.84 18.29
C TRP A 225 -9.45 -10.58 17.82
N ARG A 226 -10.61 -9.91 17.86
CA ARG A 226 -11.87 -10.49 17.38
C ARG A 226 -11.79 -10.89 15.91
N LYS A 227 -11.19 -10.03 15.07
CA LYS A 227 -11.03 -10.30 13.64
C LYS A 227 -10.00 -11.42 13.40
N VAL A 228 -8.81 -11.29 13.97
CA VAL A 228 -7.70 -12.25 13.79
C VAL A 228 -8.10 -13.64 14.33
N SER A 229 -8.74 -13.72 15.50
CA SER A 229 -9.19 -15.02 16.04
C SER A 229 -10.19 -15.72 15.10
N GLY A 230 -11.10 -14.94 14.49
CA GLY A 230 -12.01 -15.49 13.46
C GLY A 230 -11.28 -16.05 12.25
N GLN A 231 -10.27 -15.34 11.74
CA GLN A 231 -9.45 -15.81 10.62
C GLN A 231 -8.61 -17.04 10.99
N LEU A 232 -7.99 -17.04 12.17
CA LEU A 232 -7.23 -18.19 12.68
C LEU A 232 -8.13 -19.42 12.83
N VAL A 233 -9.31 -19.26 13.40
CA VAL A 233 -10.30 -20.37 13.52
C VAL A 233 -10.73 -20.85 12.13
N LYS A 234 -11.03 -19.95 11.19
CA LYS A 234 -11.41 -20.30 9.82
C LYS A 234 -10.31 -21.12 9.14
N ASP A 235 -9.10 -20.60 9.06
CA ASP A 235 -8.03 -21.14 8.21
C ASP A 235 -7.28 -22.30 8.86
N TYR A 236 -7.11 -22.30 10.20
CA TYR A 236 -6.24 -23.26 10.88
C TYR A 236 -6.99 -24.27 11.77
N LEU A 237 -8.31 -24.12 11.94
CA LEU A 237 -9.13 -25.05 12.67
C LEU A 237 -10.31 -25.57 11.84
N ALA A 238 -11.21 -24.70 11.38
CA ALA A 238 -12.46 -25.10 10.76
C ALA A 238 -12.25 -25.87 9.43
N PHE A 239 -11.55 -25.28 8.47
CA PHE A 239 -11.30 -25.94 7.19
C PHE A 239 -10.43 -27.21 7.31
N PRO A 240 -9.34 -27.24 8.10
CA PRO A 240 -8.64 -28.49 8.38
C PRO A 240 -9.55 -29.57 9.00
N LEU A 241 -10.35 -29.26 10.01
CA LEU A 241 -11.26 -30.25 10.61
C LEU A 241 -12.31 -30.75 9.61
N LEU A 242 -12.84 -29.88 8.76
CA LEU A 242 -13.80 -30.27 7.72
C LEU A 242 -13.19 -31.22 6.68
N SER A 243 -11.88 -31.19 6.47
CA SER A 243 -11.18 -32.08 5.53
C SER A 243 -10.88 -33.51 6.10
N GLY A 244 -11.23 -33.77 7.36
CA GLY A 244 -11.09 -35.09 7.98
C GLY A 244 -9.65 -35.61 7.96
N LEU A 245 -9.39 -36.73 7.26
CA LEU A 245 -8.05 -37.33 7.16
C LEU A 245 -7.04 -36.39 6.43
N ALA A 246 -7.52 -35.50 5.61
CA ALA A 246 -6.69 -34.47 4.93
C ALA A 246 -6.39 -33.25 5.81
N ALA A 247 -6.78 -33.22 7.10
CA ALA A 247 -6.58 -32.10 7.99
C ALA A 247 -5.13 -31.56 8.02
N PRO A 248 -4.08 -32.39 8.14
CA PRO A 248 -2.70 -31.88 8.16
C PRO A 248 -2.27 -31.22 6.84
N THR A 249 -2.67 -31.79 5.70
CA THR A 249 -2.33 -31.24 4.38
C THR A 249 -3.14 -29.99 4.07
N THR A 250 -4.40 -29.91 4.49
CA THR A 250 -5.24 -28.71 4.42
C THR A 250 -4.67 -27.58 5.29
N LEU A 251 -4.26 -27.88 6.52
CA LEU A 251 -3.59 -26.93 7.40
C LEU A 251 -2.33 -26.35 6.75
N LEU A 252 -1.48 -27.21 6.20
CA LEU A 252 -0.27 -26.80 5.50
C LEU A 252 -0.60 -25.96 4.25
N GLY A 253 -1.61 -26.34 3.46
CA GLY A 253 -2.07 -25.58 2.30
C GLY A 253 -2.53 -24.16 2.67
N ASN A 254 -3.32 -24.02 3.73
CA ASN A 254 -3.75 -22.73 4.24
C ASN A 254 -2.57 -21.88 4.73
N LEU A 255 -1.60 -22.48 5.44
CA LEU A 255 -0.39 -21.80 5.89
C LEU A 255 0.42 -21.29 4.70
N VAL A 256 0.68 -22.15 3.71
CA VAL A 256 1.43 -21.77 2.50
C VAL A 256 0.72 -20.66 1.74
N ALA A 257 -0.60 -20.71 1.58
CA ALA A 257 -1.37 -19.66 0.90
C ALA A 257 -1.28 -18.32 1.62
N ASN A 258 -1.40 -18.31 2.96
CA ASN A 258 -1.27 -17.09 3.76
C ASN A 258 0.15 -16.50 3.70
N VAL A 259 1.18 -17.35 3.83
CA VAL A 259 2.59 -16.90 3.72
C VAL A 259 2.89 -16.37 2.32
N THR A 260 2.40 -17.02 1.27
CA THR A 260 2.58 -16.56 -0.11
C THR A 260 1.98 -15.17 -0.31
N ARG A 261 0.73 -14.93 0.16
CA ARG A 261 0.11 -13.60 0.13
C ARG A 261 0.95 -12.59 0.92
N ASN A 262 1.40 -12.94 2.13
CA ASN A 262 2.18 -12.03 2.97
C ASN A 262 3.49 -11.60 2.30
N VAL A 263 4.26 -12.56 1.78
CA VAL A 263 5.53 -12.28 1.07
C VAL A 263 5.29 -11.45 -0.19
N TRP A 264 4.22 -11.76 -0.94
CA TRP A 264 3.85 -11.01 -2.13
C TRP A 264 3.51 -9.56 -1.80
N SER A 265 2.62 -9.33 -0.83
CA SER A 265 2.22 -7.98 -0.40
C SER A 265 3.40 -7.18 0.13
N HIS A 266 4.26 -7.80 0.96
CA HIS A 266 5.48 -7.17 1.43
C HIS A 266 6.39 -6.75 0.26
N ALA A 267 6.64 -7.64 -0.70
CA ALA A 267 7.52 -7.33 -1.83
C ALA A 267 6.98 -6.18 -2.69
N VAL A 268 5.69 -6.19 -3.02
CA VAL A 268 5.05 -5.15 -3.84
C VAL A 268 5.09 -3.80 -3.13
N ILE A 269 4.66 -3.74 -1.87
CA ILE A 269 4.56 -2.49 -1.12
C ILE A 269 5.95 -1.89 -0.86
N PHE A 270 6.93 -2.71 -0.50
CA PHE A 270 8.30 -2.24 -0.28
C PHE A 270 8.95 -1.70 -1.57
N CYS A 271 8.67 -2.31 -2.71
CA CYS A 271 9.16 -1.81 -4.00
C CYS A 271 8.48 -0.50 -4.44
N GLY A 272 7.32 -0.18 -3.90
CA GLY A 272 6.63 1.09 -4.18
C GLY A 272 7.34 2.32 -3.59
N HIS A 273 8.05 2.17 -2.45
CA HIS A 273 8.54 3.32 -1.68
C HIS A 273 10.02 3.29 -1.30
N PHE A 274 10.67 2.12 -1.31
CA PHE A 274 12.02 1.97 -0.75
C PHE A 274 13.14 1.67 -1.76
N PRO A 275 12.93 1.54 -3.07
CA PRO A 275 14.04 1.42 -4.00
C PRO A 275 14.84 2.73 -4.07
N SER A 276 16.09 2.63 -4.52
CA SER A 276 17.04 3.76 -4.56
C SER A 276 16.55 5.00 -5.33
N GLY A 277 15.57 4.82 -6.23
CA GLY A 277 14.99 5.93 -7.01
C GLY A 277 13.86 6.68 -6.31
N ALA A 278 13.32 6.18 -5.19
CA ALA A 278 12.30 6.87 -4.42
C ALA A 278 12.95 7.84 -3.43
N GLU A 279 12.48 9.09 -3.40
CA GLU A 279 13.02 10.14 -2.52
C GLU A 279 12.31 10.13 -1.15
N THR A 280 13.02 10.60 -0.14
CA THR A 280 12.50 10.91 1.20
C THR A 280 12.51 12.40 1.41
N PHE A 281 11.62 12.90 2.27
CA PHE A 281 11.40 14.32 2.51
C PHE A 281 11.48 14.63 4.00
N THR A 282 11.74 15.88 4.33
CA THR A 282 11.78 16.37 5.72
C THR A 282 10.50 17.15 6.05
N GLU A 283 10.21 17.30 7.34
CA GLU A 283 8.97 17.95 7.80
C GLU A 283 8.90 19.42 7.39
N ASP A 284 10.03 20.12 7.33
CA ASP A 284 10.13 21.51 6.91
C ASP A 284 9.76 21.71 5.43
N GLN A 285 9.90 20.69 4.59
CA GLN A 285 9.50 20.74 3.19
C GLN A 285 7.97 20.71 2.99
N LEU A 286 7.19 20.45 4.04
CA LEU A 286 5.72 20.50 3.99
C LEU A 286 5.18 21.91 4.29
N GLU A 287 6.00 22.80 4.84
CA GLU A 287 5.53 24.12 5.25
C GLU A 287 5.15 24.96 4.03
N GLY A 288 3.85 25.25 3.92
CA GLY A 288 3.31 25.98 2.77
C GLY A 288 3.22 25.18 1.47
N GLU A 289 3.27 23.84 1.54
CA GLU A 289 3.21 22.95 0.37
C GLU A 289 1.97 23.24 -0.50
N THR A 290 2.21 23.62 -1.75
CA THR A 290 1.17 23.84 -2.76
C THR A 290 0.68 22.51 -3.35
N ARG A 291 -0.42 22.54 -4.10
CA ARG A 291 -0.94 21.34 -4.79
C ARG A 291 0.09 20.73 -5.75
N GLY A 292 0.80 21.55 -6.51
CA GLY A 292 1.86 21.09 -7.42
C GLY A 292 3.04 20.47 -6.69
N GLN A 293 3.45 21.05 -5.55
CA GLN A 293 4.50 20.49 -4.70
C GLN A 293 4.05 19.16 -4.05
N TRP A 294 2.81 19.06 -3.62
CA TRP A 294 2.25 17.79 -3.12
C TRP A 294 2.30 16.69 -4.19
N TYR A 295 1.86 16.99 -5.43
CA TYR A 295 1.99 16.04 -6.54
C TYR A 295 3.44 15.66 -6.84
N LEU A 296 4.33 16.63 -6.80
CA LEU A 296 5.77 16.37 -6.99
C LEU A 296 6.30 15.40 -5.94
N ARG A 297 5.94 15.59 -4.67
CA ARG A 297 6.34 14.69 -3.59
C ARG A 297 5.75 13.28 -3.75
N GLN A 298 4.48 13.15 -4.17
CA GLN A 298 3.87 11.85 -4.48
C GLN A 298 4.63 11.13 -5.61
N LEU A 299 4.97 11.85 -6.67
CA LEU A 299 5.74 11.34 -7.81
C LEU A 299 7.14 10.84 -7.39
N LEU A 300 7.90 11.69 -6.69
CA LEU A 300 9.29 11.40 -6.33
C LEU A 300 9.41 10.38 -5.20
N GLY A 301 8.42 10.28 -4.33
CA GLY A 301 8.35 9.31 -3.23
C GLY A 301 7.87 7.92 -3.64
N SER A 302 7.56 7.70 -4.93
CA SER A 302 6.96 6.45 -5.41
C SER A 302 7.75 5.86 -6.58
N SER A 303 7.61 4.55 -6.77
CA SER A 303 8.28 3.81 -7.86
C SER A 303 7.35 2.75 -8.45
N ASN A 304 7.32 2.67 -9.77
CA ASN A 304 6.51 1.72 -10.52
C ASN A 304 7.25 0.39 -10.74
N LEU A 305 6.46 -0.68 -10.97
CA LEU A 305 6.95 -2.01 -11.33
C LEU A 305 6.59 -2.34 -12.76
N ASP A 306 7.59 -2.72 -13.55
CA ASP A 306 7.38 -3.18 -14.92
C ASP A 306 6.89 -4.64 -14.92
N GLY A 307 5.86 -4.93 -15.73
CA GLY A 307 5.34 -6.28 -15.83
C GLY A 307 4.20 -6.46 -16.84
N PRO A 308 3.77 -7.70 -17.05
CA PRO A 308 2.62 -8.00 -17.90
C PRO A 308 1.29 -7.67 -17.19
N PRO A 309 0.16 -7.54 -17.91
CA PRO A 309 -1.14 -7.18 -17.34
C PRO A 309 -1.59 -8.05 -16.15
N LEU A 310 -1.28 -9.35 -16.16
CA LEU A 310 -1.61 -10.23 -15.03
C LEU A 310 -0.85 -9.84 -13.76
N MET A 311 0.41 -9.42 -13.88
CA MET A 311 1.19 -8.93 -12.74
C MET A 311 0.57 -7.66 -12.18
N HIS A 312 0.12 -6.72 -13.02
CA HIS A 312 -0.55 -5.52 -12.57
C HIS A 312 -1.79 -5.83 -11.72
N ILE A 313 -2.64 -6.77 -12.17
CA ILE A 313 -3.80 -7.22 -11.38
C ILE A 313 -3.37 -7.89 -10.07
N MET A 314 -2.35 -8.75 -10.11
CA MET A 314 -1.85 -9.45 -8.91
C MET A 314 -1.17 -8.52 -7.90
N THR A 315 -0.68 -7.38 -8.33
CA THR A 315 -0.15 -6.33 -7.45
C THR A 315 -1.23 -5.37 -6.94
N GLY A 316 -2.49 -5.54 -7.31
CA GLY A 316 -3.55 -4.58 -7.01
C GLY A 316 -3.42 -3.30 -7.83
N ASN A 317 -2.82 -3.40 -9.03
CA ASN A 317 -2.36 -2.26 -9.82
C ASN A 317 -1.39 -1.31 -9.08
N LEU A 318 -0.89 -1.70 -7.89
CA LEU A 318 0.19 -0.98 -7.18
C LEU A 318 1.55 -1.08 -7.87
N SER A 319 1.65 -1.86 -8.95
CA SER A 319 2.74 -1.73 -9.93
C SER A 319 2.73 -0.38 -10.64
N HIS A 320 1.63 0.35 -10.59
CA HIS A 320 1.48 1.76 -10.97
C HIS A 320 1.46 2.63 -9.71
N GLN A 321 2.49 2.52 -8.86
CA GLN A 321 2.53 3.17 -7.56
C GLN A 321 2.53 4.69 -7.66
N ILE A 322 3.20 5.26 -8.67
CA ILE A 322 3.19 6.70 -8.95
C ILE A 322 1.76 7.17 -9.22
N GLU A 323 1.04 6.50 -10.10
CA GLU A 323 -0.34 6.82 -10.47
C GLU A 323 -1.28 6.68 -9.28
N HIS A 324 -1.06 5.64 -8.47
CA HIS A 324 -1.82 5.41 -7.24
C HIS A 324 -1.61 6.53 -6.22
N HIS A 325 -0.38 6.99 -6.02
CA HIS A 325 -0.08 8.08 -5.10
C HIS A 325 -0.57 9.44 -5.59
N LEU A 326 -0.48 9.70 -6.90
CA LEU A 326 -1.03 10.91 -7.50
C LEU A 326 -2.56 10.95 -7.42
N PHE A 327 -3.22 9.81 -7.65
CA PHE A 327 -4.68 9.71 -7.76
C PHE A 327 -5.23 8.48 -7.02
N PRO A 328 -5.14 8.43 -5.67
CA PRO A 328 -5.49 7.24 -4.90
C PRO A 328 -6.99 6.89 -4.95
N ASP A 329 -7.81 7.80 -5.39
CA ASP A 329 -9.27 7.65 -5.54
C ASP A 329 -9.71 7.24 -6.96
N LEU A 330 -8.81 7.18 -7.95
CA LEU A 330 -9.14 6.64 -9.26
C LEU A 330 -9.20 5.10 -9.22
N PRO A 331 -10.16 4.49 -9.93
CA PRO A 331 -10.23 3.04 -10.10
C PRO A 331 -8.90 2.46 -10.61
N SER A 332 -8.42 1.41 -9.94
CA SER A 332 -7.10 0.79 -10.17
C SER A 332 -6.88 0.34 -11.61
N ASN A 333 -7.94 -0.11 -12.31
CA ASN A 333 -7.89 -0.51 -13.72
C ASN A 333 -7.59 0.64 -14.68
N ARG A 334 -7.69 1.90 -14.23
CA ARG A 334 -7.40 3.08 -15.04
C ARG A 334 -5.93 3.52 -14.96
N TYR A 335 -5.14 3.02 -14.01
CA TYR A 335 -3.75 3.43 -13.86
C TYR A 335 -2.88 3.13 -15.10
N ALA A 336 -3.10 1.99 -15.76
CA ALA A 336 -2.40 1.66 -17.01
C ALA A 336 -2.69 2.64 -18.17
N GLU A 337 -3.88 3.26 -18.20
CA GLU A 337 -4.25 4.31 -19.15
C GLU A 337 -3.60 5.65 -18.79
N VAL A 338 -3.48 5.93 -17.50
CA VAL A 338 -2.98 7.21 -16.99
C VAL A 338 -1.45 7.28 -17.03
N ALA A 339 -0.76 6.16 -16.79
CA ALA A 339 0.68 6.08 -16.70
C ALA A 339 1.44 6.70 -17.90
N PRO A 340 1.07 6.46 -19.17
CA PRO A 340 1.71 7.12 -20.31
C PRO A 340 1.55 8.65 -20.27
N LYS A 341 0.37 9.15 -19.88
CA LYS A 341 0.07 10.59 -19.83
C LYS A 341 0.94 11.27 -18.74
N ILE A 342 1.07 10.62 -17.57
CA ILE A 342 1.93 11.12 -16.47
C ILE A 342 3.41 11.11 -16.90
N ARG A 343 3.85 10.04 -17.58
CA ARG A 343 5.23 9.97 -18.10
C ARG A 343 5.53 11.12 -19.05
N GLU A 344 4.62 11.45 -19.97
CA GLU A 344 4.76 12.59 -20.87
C GLU A 344 4.84 13.94 -20.11
N VAL A 345 4.05 14.09 -19.05
CA VAL A 345 4.15 15.24 -18.15
C VAL A 345 5.55 15.30 -17.52
N CYS A 346 6.02 14.19 -16.92
CA CYS A 346 7.35 14.11 -16.32
C CYS A 346 8.46 14.47 -17.32
N GLU A 347 8.39 13.96 -18.56
CA GLU A 347 9.36 14.29 -19.61
C GLU A 347 9.39 15.79 -19.92
N ARG A 348 8.22 16.46 -20.04
CA ARG A 348 8.14 17.90 -20.29
C ARG A 348 8.75 18.74 -19.17
N TYR A 349 8.55 18.31 -17.92
CA TYR A 349 9.10 19.00 -16.75
C TYR A 349 10.47 18.46 -16.32
N GLN A 350 11.09 17.55 -17.10
CA GLN A 350 12.39 16.94 -16.80
C GLN A 350 12.47 16.32 -15.39
N LEU A 351 11.37 15.70 -14.98
CA LEU A 351 11.24 15.01 -13.71
C LEU A 351 11.52 13.52 -13.86
N PRO A 352 12.13 12.85 -12.87
CA PRO A 352 12.30 11.42 -12.89
C PRO A 352 10.94 10.71 -12.81
N TYR A 353 10.81 9.61 -13.55
CA TYR A 353 9.69 8.69 -13.45
C TYR A 353 10.27 7.29 -13.21
N THR A 354 10.36 6.92 -11.92
CA THR A 354 11.06 5.71 -11.49
C THR A 354 10.24 4.47 -11.79
N SER A 355 10.80 3.53 -12.55
CA SER A 355 10.18 2.24 -12.87
C SER A 355 11.24 1.16 -13.04
N GLY A 356 10.90 -0.09 -12.75
CA GLY A 356 11.82 -1.21 -12.95
C GLY A 356 11.21 -2.59 -12.65
N PRO A 357 11.89 -3.68 -13.02
CA PRO A 357 11.42 -5.03 -12.76
C PRO A 357 11.38 -5.33 -11.26
N LEU A 358 10.30 -6.02 -10.80
CA LEU A 358 10.09 -6.37 -9.38
C LEU A 358 11.33 -7.00 -8.73
N TYR A 359 11.99 -7.95 -9.39
CA TYR A 359 13.13 -8.66 -8.81
C TYR A 359 14.35 -7.76 -8.58
N GLN A 360 14.56 -6.76 -9.44
CA GLN A 360 15.65 -5.79 -9.28
C GLN A 360 15.35 -4.80 -8.17
N GLN A 361 14.14 -4.23 -8.15
CA GLN A 361 13.73 -3.30 -7.11
C GLN A 361 13.69 -3.97 -5.74
N TYR A 362 13.18 -5.20 -5.66
CA TYR A 362 13.16 -5.92 -4.39
C TYR A 362 14.57 -6.28 -3.89
N ALA A 363 15.50 -6.64 -4.79
CA ALA A 363 16.90 -6.84 -4.44
C ALA A 363 17.55 -5.54 -3.93
N ASP A 364 17.27 -4.40 -4.55
CA ASP A 364 17.73 -3.07 -4.11
C ASP A 364 17.18 -2.69 -2.73
N VAL A 365 15.90 -2.92 -2.49
CA VAL A 365 15.26 -2.74 -1.17
C VAL A 365 15.95 -3.57 -0.10
N LEU A 366 16.17 -4.88 -0.36
CA LEU A 366 16.84 -5.76 0.60
C LEU A 366 18.31 -5.35 0.85
N ALA A 367 19.01 -4.90 -0.19
CA ALA A 367 20.37 -4.36 -0.07
C ALA A 367 20.37 -3.06 0.77
N THR A 368 19.39 -2.18 0.58
CA THR A 368 19.23 -0.96 1.38
C THR A 368 18.97 -1.29 2.85
N ILE A 369 18.07 -2.24 3.14
CA ILE A 369 17.82 -2.71 4.51
C ILE A 369 19.11 -3.27 5.14
N ALA A 370 19.86 -4.09 4.41
CA ALA A 370 21.09 -4.66 4.92
C ALA A 370 22.19 -3.59 5.16
N ARG A 371 22.35 -2.65 4.25
CA ARG A 371 23.33 -1.55 4.32
C ARG A 371 23.01 -0.61 5.50
N LEU A 372 21.76 -0.21 5.66
CA LEU A 372 21.32 0.71 6.71
C LEU A 372 21.20 0.04 8.09
N ALA A 373 21.35 -1.28 8.17
CA ALA A 373 21.55 -1.98 9.44
C ALA A 373 22.85 -1.54 10.15
N LEU A 374 23.84 -1.14 9.39
CA LEU A 374 25.16 -0.75 9.91
C LEU A 374 25.20 0.73 10.29
N PRO A 375 26.00 1.11 11.34
CA PRO A 375 26.25 2.51 11.64
C PRO A 375 26.90 3.20 10.44
N GLY A 376 26.41 4.38 10.04
CA GLY A 376 27.02 5.16 8.97
C GLY A 376 26.74 4.65 7.55
N GLY A 377 25.81 3.72 7.37
CA GLY A 377 25.43 3.21 6.03
C GLY A 377 25.05 4.33 5.04
N GLY A 378 26.01 4.98 4.46
CA GLY A 378 26.07 6.15 3.61
C GLY A 378 24.93 6.47 2.64
N PRO A 379 25.01 7.52 1.82
CA PRO A 379 23.96 7.90 0.89
C PRO A 379 23.56 6.74 -0.02
N LYS A 380 22.33 6.75 -0.49
CA LYS A 380 21.89 5.83 -1.56
C LYS A 380 22.84 5.98 -2.75
N PRO A 381 23.30 4.89 -3.40
CA PRO A 381 24.12 4.98 -4.60
C PRO A 381 23.44 5.69 -5.74
#